data_07915b9b68dba53bd1937a4d9b11f37d
#
_entry.id   07915b9b68dba53bd1937a4d9b11f37d
#
_cell.length_a   1.000
_cell.length_b   1.000
_cell.length_c   1.000
_cell.angle_alpha   90.00
_cell.angle_beta   90.00
_cell.angle_gamma   90.00
#
_symmetry.space_group_name_H-M   'P 1'
#
loop_
_entity.id
_entity.type
_entity.pdbx_description
1 polymer ?
#
loop_
_entity_poly.entity_id
_entity_poly.type
_entity_poly.pdbx_seq_one_letter_code
_entity_poly.pdbx_strand_id
1 'polypeptide(L)'
;AAEDDAFERKSHHDLEGEEHDHDDFDSFVVAAPSAETLDALQARVARAMAVPGVLRIKGRASVAGKAMPAIVQAVGPRVETYFSAGGAAGRLVVIGERGLDRAAVEAALG
;
A
#
# COMPACT_ATOMS: atom_id res chain seq x y z
N ALA A 1 9.54 -1.21 18.06
CA ALA A 1 10.66 -1.20 17.13
C ALA A 1 11.43 -2.49 17.21
N ALA A 2 11.75 -2.94 18.41
CA ALA A 2 12.51 -4.18 18.54
C ALA A 2 11.68 -5.36 18.06
N GLU A 3 10.41 -5.31 18.31
CA GLU A 3 9.55 -6.38 17.85
C GLU A 3 9.50 -6.42 16.34
N ASP A 4 9.48 -5.26 15.73
CA ASP A 4 9.45 -5.21 14.28
C ASP A 4 10.70 -5.79 13.68
N ASP A 5 11.83 -5.48 14.29
CA ASP A 5 13.08 -6.02 13.82
C ASP A 5 13.12 -7.51 13.94
N ALA A 6 12.66 -8.01 15.07
CA ALA A 6 12.64 -9.44 15.29
C ALA A 6 11.74 -10.13 14.30
N PHE A 7 10.63 -9.51 14.01
CA PHE A 7 9.68 -10.04 13.06
C PHE A 7 10.30 -10.12 11.68
N GLU A 8 11.00 -9.08 11.29
CA GLU A 8 11.63 -9.07 9.98
C GLU A 8 12.75 -10.08 9.88
N ARG A 9 13.52 -10.20 10.93
CA ARG A 9 14.58 -11.20 10.92
C ARG A 9 14.05 -12.59 10.83
N LYS A 10 12.93 -12.80 11.46
CA LYS A 10 12.29 -14.08 11.38
C LYS A 10 11.94 -14.43 9.96
N SER A 11 11.57 -13.46 9.16
CA SER A 11 11.28 -13.75 7.78
C SER A 11 12.45 -14.25 7.00
N HIS A 12 13.64 -14.02 7.47
CA HIS A 12 14.80 -14.54 6.76
C HIS A 12 14.76 -16.03 6.60
N HIS A 13 14.24 -16.69 7.59
CA HIS A 13 14.16 -18.13 7.49
C HIS A 13 13.18 -18.58 6.45
N ASP A 14 12.27 -17.71 6.12
CA ASP A 14 11.22 -18.05 5.20
C ASP A 14 11.53 -17.59 3.79
N LEU A 15 12.72 -17.04 3.57
CA LEU A 15 13.04 -16.49 2.28
C LEU A 15 12.88 -17.49 1.16
N GLU A 16 13.25 -18.72 1.42
CA GLU A 16 13.14 -19.73 0.38
C GLU A 16 11.70 -19.96 0.00
N GLY A 17 10.85 -20.05 1.02
CA GLY A 17 9.44 -20.17 0.75
C GLY A 17 8.90 -18.94 0.08
N GLU A 18 9.40 -17.79 0.47
CA GLU A 18 8.94 -16.54 -0.09
C GLU A 18 9.32 -16.39 -1.56
N GLU A 19 10.39 -17.01 -1.96
CA GLU A 19 10.75 -16.95 -3.36
C GLU A 19 9.68 -17.56 -4.23
N HIS A 20 9.04 -18.61 -3.74
CA HIS A 20 7.91 -19.17 -4.47
C HIS A 20 6.78 -18.17 -4.54
N ASP A 21 6.57 -17.43 -3.46
CA ASP A 21 5.51 -16.43 -3.45
C ASP A 21 5.80 -15.32 -4.45
N HIS A 22 7.06 -14.97 -4.62
CA HIS A 22 7.43 -13.97 -5.60
C HIS A 22 7.05 -14.36 -7.00
N ASP A 23 7.07 -15.65 -7.29
CA ASP A 23 6.65 -16.12 -8.60
C ASP A 23 5.17 -15.95 -8.82
N ASP A 24 4.39 -15.92 -7.73
CA ASP A 24 2.94 -15.86 -7.81
C ASP A 24 2.41 -14.45 -7.65
N PHE A 25 3.20 -13.53 -7.13
CA PHE A 25 2.75 -12.19 -6.81
C PHE A 25 3.70 -11.14 -7.35
N ASP A 26 3.13 -9.99 -7.66
CA ASP A 26 3.91 -8.82 -8.01
C ASP A 26 3.80 -7.80 -6.89
N SER A 27 4.86 -7.03 -6.71
CA SER A 27 4.90 -5.98 -5.72
C SER A 27 5.62 -4.79 -6.32
N PHE A 28 5.04 -3.60 -6.16
CA PHE A 28 5.69 -2.38 -6.66
C PHE A 28 5.27 -1.20 -5.82
N VAL A 29 6.05 -0.13 -5.94
CA VAL A 29 5.80 1.11 -5.22
C VAL A 29 5.27 2.12 -6.22
N VAL A 30 4.19 2.81 -5.83
CA VAL A 30 3.63 3.87 -6.67
C VAL A 30 3.62 5.16 -5.89
N ALA A 31 3.72 6.27 -6.62
CA ALA A 31 3.59 7.59 -6.02
C ALA A 31 2.13 7.81 -5.64
N ALA A 32 1.92 8.44 -4.49
CA ALA A 32 0.59 8.76 -4.02
C ALA A 32 0.43 10.27 -4.05
N PRO A 33 -0.33 10.80 -5.02
CA PRO A 33 -0.56 12.25 -5.05
C PRO A 33 -1.31 12.70 -3.80
N SER A 34 -1.08 13.95 -3.43
CA SER A 34 -1.78 14.51 -2.29
C SER A 34 -3.28 14.48 -2.54
N ALA A 35 -4.04 14.10 -1.53
CA ALA A 35 -5.50 14.07 -1.62
C ALA A 35 -6.07 15.32 -0.97
N GLU A 36 -7.25 15.72 -1.41
CA GLU A 36 -7.89 16.90 -0.83
C GLU A 36 -8.43 16.62 0.55
N THR A 37 -8.95 15.43 0.76
CA THR A 37 -9.51 15.02 2.05
C THR A 37 -9.16 13.56 2.30
N LEU A 38 -9.33 13.15 3.55
CA LEU A 38 -9.14 11.75 3.90
C LEU A 38 -10.14 10.87 3.15
N ASP A 39 -11.38 11.34 3.00
CA ASP A 39 -12.39 10.58 2.27
C ASP A 39 -12.01 10.41 0.81
N ALA A 40 -11.44 11.45 0.21
CA ALA A 40 -11.00 11.36 -1.18
C ALA A 40 -9.87 10.33 -1.32
N LEU A 41 -8.95 10.32 -0.37
CA LEU A 41 -7.88 9.33 -0.38
C LEU A 41 -8.44 7.93 -0.27
N GLN A 42 -9.37 7.74 0.66
CA GLN A 42 -9.97 6.43 0.84
C GLN A 42 -10.68 5.96 -0.43
N ALA A 43 -11.37 6.87 -1.11
CA ALA A 43 -12.04 6.53 -2.34
C ALA A 43 -11.06 6.12 -3.44
N ARG A 44 -9.94 6.82 -3.53
CA ARG A 44 -8.91 6.46 -4.51
C ARG A 44 -8.35 5.08 -4.24
N VAL A 45 -8.05 4.80 -2.98
CA VAL A 45 -7.51 3.50 -2.61
C VAL A 45 -8.53 2.41 -2.90
N ALA A 46 -9.81 2.67 -2.62
CA ALA A 46 -10.85 1.70 -2.91
C ALA A 46 -10.93 1.40 -4.41
N ARG A 47 -10.78 2.43 -5.25
CA ARG A 47 -10.76 2.20 -6.69
C ARG A 47 -9.57 1.36 -7.12
N ALA A 48 -8.41 1.63 -6.52
CA ALA A 48 -7.21 0.86 -6.84
C ALA A 48 -7.37 -0.59 -6.40
N MET A 49 -8.00 -0.81 -5.24
CA MET A 49 -8.23 -2.17 -4.77
C MET A 49 -9.22 -2.92 -5.67
N ALA A 50 -10.02 -2.21 -6.45
CA ALA A 50 -10.94 -2.84 -7.38
C ALA A 50 -10.28 -3.25 -8.70
N VAL A 51 -9.05 -2.81 -8.95
CA VAL A 51 -8.32 -3.25 -10.13
C VAL A 51 -8.08 -4.75 -10.02
N PRO A 52 -8.38 -5.52 -11.08
CA PRO A 52 -8.23 -6.97 -10.98
C PRO A 52 -6.82 -7.36 -10.58
N GLY A 53 -6.71 -8.27 -9.62
CA GLY A 53 -5.44 -8.78 -9.17
C GLY A 53 -4.82 -8.04 -8.00
N VAL A 54 -5.33 -6.87 -7.62
CA VAL A 54 -4.78 -6.16 -6.47
C VAL A 54 -5.24 -6.84 -5.19
N LEU A 55 -4.28 -7.15 -4.32
CA LEU A 55 -4.55 -7.84 -3.07
C LEU A 55 -4.35 -6.96 -1.86
N ARG A 56 -3.39 -6.03 -1.92
CA ARG A 56 -3.05 -5.24 -0.76
C ARG A 56 -2.39 -3.93 -1.16
N ILE A 57 -2.72 -2.86 -0.46
CA ILE A 57 -2.06 -1.57 -0.63
C ILE A 57 -1.77 -1.02 0.76
N LYS A 58 -0.54 -0.55 0.97
CA LYS A 58 -0.20 0.10 2.22
C LYS A 58 0.83 1.18 2.00
N GLY A 59 0.81 2.17 2.86
CA GLY A 59 1.78 3.25 2.81
C GLY A 59 1.25 4.50 3.46
N ARG A 60 1.74 5.64 3.00
CA ARG A 60 1.36 6.94 3.54
C ARG A 60 1.16 7.92 2.42
N ALA A 61 0.15 8.77 2.57
CA ALA A 61 -0.16 9.80 1.59
C ALA A 61 -0.43 11.11 2.31
N SER A 62 -0.19 12.22 1.63
CA SER A 62 -0.47 13.53 2.19
C SER A 62 -1.91 13.90 1.95
N VAL A 63 -2.49 14.64 2.90
CA VAL A 63 -3.82 15.19 2.76
C VAL A 63 -3.71 16.70 2.91
N ALA A 64 -4.35 17.44 2.01
CA ALA A 64 -4.22 18.88 1.97
C ALA A 64 -4.62 19.49 3.30
N GLY A 65 -3.82 20.43 3.78
CA GLY A 65 -4.09 21.14 5.02
C GLY A 65 -3.80 20.35 6.28
N LYS A 66 -3.27 19.13 6.16
CA LYS A 66 -2.96 18.33 7.34
C LYS A 66 -1.46 18.15 7.48
N ALA A 67 -0.99 18.32 8.71
CA ALA A 67 0.43 18.17 9.00
C ALA A 67 0.85 16.72 9.03
N MET A 68 -0.01 15.85 9.53
CA MET A 68 0.31 14.44 9.63
C MET A 68 -0.07 13.71 8.37
N PRO A 69 0.74 12.76 7.92
CA PRO A 69 0.35 11.94 6.78
C PRO A 69 -0.78 10.99 7.16
N ALA A 70 -1.49 10.55 6.15
CA ALA A 70 -2.52 9.54 6.32
C ALA A 70 -1.92 8.18 6.05
N ILE A 71 -2.11 7.27 6.99
CA ILE A 71 -1.74 5.88 6.81
C ILE A 71 -2.80 5.23 5.94
N VAL A 72 -2.35 4.41 4.99
CA VAL A 72 -3.23 3.63 4.13
C VAL A 72 -2.97 2.16 4.37
N GLN A 73 -4.01 1.41 4.67
CA GLN A 73 -3.94 -0.05 4.79
C GLN A 73 -5.19 -0.62 4.17
N ALA A 74 -5.01 -1.39 3.10
CA ALA A 74 -6.14 -1.98 2.39
C ALA A 74 -5.84 -3.42 2.06
N VAL A 75 -6.76 -4.31 2.42
CA VAL A 75 -6.65 -5.73 2.17
C VAL A 75 -8.04 -6.24 1.77
N GLY A 76 -8.12 -6.83 0.59
CA GLY A 76 -9.41 -7.29 0.09
C GLY A 76 -10.40 -6.15 0.02
N PRO A 77 -11.63 -6.32 0.53
CA PRO A 77 -12.62 -5.24 0.47
C PRO A 77 -12.43 -4.18 1.53
N ARG A 78 -11.51 -4.39 2.48
CA ARG A 78 -11.34 -3.48 3.60
C ARG A 78 -10.33 -2.41 3.26
N VAL A 79 -10.71 -1.15 3.42
CA VAL A 79 -9.82 -0.01 3.22
C VAL A 79 -9.85 0.82 4.50
N GLU A 80 -8.66 1.05 5.08
CA GLU A 80 -8.53 1.84 6.29
C GLU A 80 -7.58 3.00 6.01
N THR A 81 -8.00 4.18 6.43
CA THR A 81 -7.16 5.37 6.35
C THR A 81 -7.30 6.16 7.64
N TYR A 82 -6.16 6.63 8.16
CA TYR A 82 -6.17 7.42 9.38
C TYR A 82 -4.87 8.21 9.47
N PHE A 83 -4.91 9.31 10.20
CA PHE A 83 -3.74 10.14 10.37
C PHE A 83 -2.84 9.58 11.45
N SER A 84 -1.53 9.65 11.20
CA SER A 84 -0.55 9.21 12.18
C SER A 84 0.75 9.95 11.94
N ALA A 85 1.37 10.39 13.01
CA ALA A 85 2.63 11.11 12.93
C ALA A 85 3.75 10.17 12.50
N GLY A 86 4.78 10.77 11.90
CA GLY A 86 5.99 10.03 11.56
C GLY A 86 5.96 9.46 10.16
N GLY A 87 7.14 9.17 9.67
CA GLY A 87 7.30 8.58 8.35
C GLY A 87 7.11 9.58 7.24
N ALA A 88 7.58 9.21 6.07
CA ALA A 88 7.44 10.03 4.86
C ALA A 88 6.15 9.65 4.15
N ALA A 89 5.51 10.66 3.56
CA ALA A 89 4.30 10.43 2.77
C ALA A 89 4.65 10.43 1.29
N GLY A 90 3.72 9.93 0.50
CA GLY A 90 3.82 10.02 -0.96
C GLY A 90 4.10 8.71 -1.65
N ARG A 91 4.11 7.61 -0.93
CA ARG A 91 4.39 6.30 -1.53
C ARG A 91 3.45 5.25 -0.99
N LEU A 92 2.96 4.42 -1.90
CA LEU A 92 2.14 3.27 -1.54
C LEU A 92 2.76 2.02 -2.13
N VAL A 93 2.79 0.97 -1.34
CA VAL A 93 3.26 -0.34 -1.80
C VAL A 93 2.03 -1.14 -2.20
N VAL A 94 2.05 -1.65 -3.42
CA VAL A 94 0.95 -2.44 -3.97
C VAL A 94 1.43 -3.87 -4.14
N ILE A 95 0.65 -4.80 -3.64
CA ILE A 95 0.91 -6.23 -3.80
C ILE A 95 -0.30 -6.84 -4.49
N GLY A 96 -0.04 -7.64 -5.49
CA GLY A 96 -1.13 -8.27 -6.22
C GLY A 96 -0.70 -9.52 -6.94
N GLU A 97 -1.60 -10.06 -7.71
CA GLU A 97 -1.34 -11.25 -8.49
C GLU A 97 -0.36 -10.93 -9.60
N ARG A 98 0.35 -11.97 -10.01
CA ARG A 98 1.34 -11.82 -11.06
C ARG A 98 0.69 -11.30 -12.33
N GLY A 99 1.35 -10.35 -12.97
CA GLY A 99 0.80 -9.71 -14.16
C GLY A 99 -0.12 -8.57 -13.89
N LEU A 100 -0.20 -8.13 -12.64
CA LEU A 100 -1.02 -7.01 -12.24
C LEU A 100 -0.71 -5.77 -13.09
N ASP A 101 -1.76 -5.10 -13.54
CA ASP A 101 -1.63 -3.91 -14.39
C ASP A 101 -1.27 -2.69 -13.55
N ARG A 102 0.01 -2.38 -13.50
CA ARG A 102 0.49 -1.25 -12.72
C ARG A 102 -0.12 0.07 -13.20
N ALA A 103 -0.25 0.24 -14.51
CA ALA A 103 -0.79 1.49 -15.04
C ALA A 103 -2.23 1.70 -14.58
N ALA A 104 -3.01 0.63 -14.51
CA ALA A 104 -4.39 0.74 -14.05
C ALA A 104 -4.44 1.13 -12.58
N VAL A 105 -3.52 0.60 -11.77
CA VAL A 105 -3.46 0.96 -10.36
C VAL A 105 -3.07 2.43 -10.20
N GLU A 106 -2.08 2.88 -10.96
CA GLU A 106 -1.66 4.27 -10.88
C GLU A 106 -2.78 5.21 -11.29
N ALA A 107 -3.50 4.85 -12.33
CA ALA A 107 -4.62 5.67 -12.78
C ALA A 107 -5.71 5.76 -11.72
N ALA A 108 -5.98 4.66 -11.03
CA ALA A 108 -7.00 4.65 -9.99
C ALA A 108 -6.62 5.51 -8.80
N LEU A 109 -5.33 5.56 -8.49
CA LEU A 109 -4.84 6.33 -7.35
C LEU A 109 -4.65 7.80 -7.68
N GLY A 110 -4.47 8.12 -8.93
CA GLY A 110 -4.29 9.48 -9.38
C GLY A 110 -5.61 10.15 -9.62
#